data_92028c6dbafb72fc657d992fe73e9713
#
_entry.id   92028c6dbafb72fc657d992fe73e9713
#
_cell.length_a   1.000
_cell.length_b   1.000
_cell.length_c   1.000
_cell.angle_alpha   90.00
_cell.angle_beta   90.00
_cell.angle_gamma   90.00
#
_symmetry.space_group_name_H-M   'P 1'
#
loop_
_entity.id
_entity.type
_entity.pdbx_description
1 polymer ?
#
loop_
_entity_poly.entity_id
_entity_poly.type
_entity_poly.pdbx_seq_one_letter_code
_entity_poly.pdbx_strand_id
1 'polypeptide(L)'
;ELSADEILTLVMNQTYGLNHTFRLSIIKKQNSKPDKKQVINISFLWPKEGPYLRKSFVETLEPKNLKGVRFWEHSYKESRLSKRWITLPVTGKLKDVTDKKPNKNEFNFSELELTQEIINNHTNTILENTKIDGRPIIVIESIEKNNKKNSKKIWIDQEEYFIHKVEYFTKRGRKNKIIEMHDLIKIDNITFPRTIKIQDLRKKISYSISISNIDLYPNYNLDDFNPDNVMYEKN
;
A
#
# COMPACT_ATOMS: atom_id res chain seq x y z
N GLU A 1 23.07 -17.32 -6.79
CA GLU A 1 22.30 -16.60 -5.74
C GLU A 1 21.58 -15.41 -6.38
N LEU A 2 20.34 -15.17 -5.97
CA LEU A 2 19.58 -14.01 -6.47
C LEU A 2 20.18 -12.72 -5.90
N SER A 3 20.19 -11.68 -6.73
CA SER A 3 20.53 -10.32 -6.29
C SER A 3 19.38 -9.69 -5.46
N ALA A 4 19.68 -8.62 -4.74
CA ALA A 4 18.64 -7.88 -3.98
C ALA A 4 17.49 -7.39 -4.86
N ASP A 5 17.80 -6.92 -6.09
CA ASP A 5 16.78 -6.43 -7.03
C ASP A 5 15.89 -7.56 -7.55
N GLU A 6 16.46 -8.75 -7.82
CA GLU A 6 15.69 -9.94 -8.22
C GLU A 6 14.77 -10.40 -7.11
N ILE A 7 15.23 -10.43 -5.85
CA ILE A 7 14.39 -10.77 -4.69
C ILE A 7 13.24 -9.77 -4.53
N LEU A 8 13.51 -8.47 -4.59
CA LEU A 8 12.47 -7.44 -4.52
C LEU A 8 11.47 -7.55 -5.68
N THR A 9 11.93 -7.95 -6.86
CA THR A 9 11.06 -8.20 -8.02
C THR A 9 10.14 -9.41 -7.78
N LEU A 10 10.64 -10.48 -7.16
CA LEU A 10 9.82 -11.63 -6.76
C LEU A 10 8.75 -11.23 -5.74
N VAL A 11 9.11 -10.40 -4.75
CA VAL A 11 8.14 -9.84 -3.79
C VAL A 11 7.05 -9.04 -4.51
N MET A 12 7.44 -8.13 -5.40
CA MET A 12 6.51 -7.33 -6.19
C MET A 12 5.54 -8.20 -7.00
N ASN A 13 6.06 -9.25 -7.62
CA ASN A 13 5.30 -10.14 -8.51
C ASN A 13 4.27 -11.01 -7.80
N GLN A 14 4.28 -11.11 -6.46
CA GLN A 14 3.26 -11.88 -5.71
C GLN A 14 1.84 -11.42 -6.02
N THR A 15 1.63 -10.12 -6.21
CA THR A 15 0.30 -9.54 -6.46
C THR A 15 0.23 -8.76 -7.78
N TYR A 16 1.34 -8.66 -8.53
CA TYR A 16 1.38 -7.93 -9.79
C TYR A 16 0.47 -8.60 -10.83
N GLY A 17 -0.39 -7.79 -11.47
CA GLY A 17 -1.33 -8.29 -12.49
C GLY A 17 -2.55 -9.01 -11.93
N LEU A 18 -2.66 -9.18 -10.61
CA LEU A 18 -3.77 -9.87 -9.96
C LEU A 18 -4.87 -8.88 -9.57
N ASN A 19 -6.08 -9.11 -10.09
CA ASN A 19 -7.26 -8.42 -9.60
C ASN A 19 -7.58 -8.90 -8.20
N HIS A 20 -7.76 -7.97 -7.27
CA HIS A 20 -8.09 -8.34 -5.90
C HIS A 20 -8.81 -7.20 -5.18
N THR A 21 -9.57 -7.56 -4.16
CA THR A 21 -10.22 -6.63 -3.25
C THR A 21 -10.05 -7.07 -1.81
N PHE A 22 -10.07 -6.11 -0.90
CA PHE A 22 -10.08 -6.37 0.53
C PHE A 22 -10.64 -5.17 1.32
N ARG A 23 -11.00 -5.44 2.58
CA ARG A 23 -11.42 -4.42 3.53
C ARG A 23 -10.32 -4.14 4.52
N LEU A 24 -10.08 -2.85 4.77
CA LEU A 24 -9.16 -2.37 5.79
C LEU A 24 -9.93 -1.69 6.92
N SER A 25 -9.64 -2.11 8.15
CA SER A 25 -10.02 -1.38 9.36
C SER A 25 -8.76 -0.75 9.95
N ILE A 26 -8.68 0.57 9.93
CA ILE A 26 -7.51 1.35 10.28
C ILE A 26 -7.80 2.08 11.58
N ILE A 27 -6.99 1.83 12.61
CA ILE A 27 -7.02 2.57 13.88
C ILE A 27 -5.75 3.40 13.96
N LYS A 28 -5.90 4.71 14.00
CA LYS A 28 -4.81 5.66 14.20
C LYS A 28 -4.79 6.11 15.66
N LYS A 29 -3.63 5.96 16.31
CA LYS A 29 -3.35 6.47 17.65
C LYS A 29 -2.33 7.59 17.59
N GLN A 30 -2.57 8.66 18.32
CA GLN A 30 -1.65 9.78 18.47
C GLN A 30 -1.74 10.30 19.90
N ASN A 31 -0.59 10.54 20.56
CA ASN A 31 -0.55 11.02 21.93
C ASN A 31 -1.52 12.18 22.15
N SER A 32 -2.27 12.14 23.25
CA SER A 32 -3.21 13.18 23.70
C SER A 32 -4.39 13.46 22.75
N LYS A 33 -4.66 12.59 21.77
CA LYS A 33 -5.81 12.71 20.88
C LYS A 33 -6.64 11.43 20.92
N PRO A 34 -7.97 11.53 20.75
CA PRO A 34 -8.81 10.35 20.61
C PRO A 34 -8.37 9.48 19.42
N ASP A 35 -8.50 8.18 19.58
CA ASP A 35 -8.25 7.23 18.50
C ASP A 35 -9.20 7.54 17.32
N LYS A 36 -8.65 7.49 16.11
CA LYS A 36 -9.45 7.64 14.88
C LYS A 36 -9.55 6.28 14.20
N LYS A 37 -10.79 5.87 13.95
CA LYS A 37 -11.09 4.65 13.18
C LYS A 37 -11.57 5.01 11.79
N GLN A 38 -11.07 4.30 10.79
CA GLN A 38 -11.55 4.35 9.41
C GLN A 38 -11.72 2.93 8.89
N VAL A 39 -12.79 2.68 8.16
CA VAL A 39 -13.00 1.42 7.44
C VAL A 39 -13.18 1.74 5.97
N ILE A 40 -12.42 1.08 5.11
CA ILE A 40 -12.48 1.25 3.66
C ILE A 40 -12.51 -0.12 2.98
N ASN A 41 -13.18 -0.17 1.83
CA ASN A 41 -12.94 -1.21 0.83
C ASN A 41 -11.95 -0.66 -0.20
N ILE A 42 -11.03 -1.50 -0.63
CA ILE A 42 -10.09 -1.18 -1.69
C ILE A 42 -10.09 -2.30 -2.72
N SER A 43 -10.11 -1.94 -4.00
CA SER A 43 -10.15 -2.86 -5.13
C SER A 43 -9.10 -2.45 -6.16
N PHE A 44 -8.42 -3.46 -6.71
CA PHE A 44 -7.40 -3.29 -7.75
C PHE A 44 -7.77 -4.06 -9.00
N LEU A 45 -7.83 -3.37 -10.12
CA LEU A 45 -8.06 -3.92 -11.44
C LEU A 45 -6.80 -3.75 -12.29
N TRP A 46 -6.33 -4.84 -12.90
CA TRP A 46 -5.25 -4.86 -13.87
C TRP A 46 -5.83 -5.11 -15.26
N PRO A 47 -6.10 -4.05 -16.05
CA PRO A 47 -6.68 -4.21 -17.38
C PRO A 47 -5.70 -4.93 -18.33
N LYS A 48 -6.19 -5.94 -19.04
CA LYS A 48 -5.38 -6.65 -20.06
C LYS A 48 -5.09 -5.76 -21.26
N GLU A 49 -6.07 -4.93 -21.62
CA GLU A 49 -6.02 -4.06 -22.78
C GLU A 49 -6.06 -2.57 -22.42
N GLY A 50 -5.70 -1.72 -23.38
CA GLY A 50 -5.68 -0.28 -23.22
C GLY A 50 -4.43 0.28 -22.53
N PRO A 51 -4.41 1.58 -22.24
CA PRO A 51 -3.23 2.30 -21.79
C PRO A 51 -2.95 2.13 -20.30
N TYR A 52 -3.89 1.54 -19.53
CA TYR A 52 -3.79 1.45 -18.09
C TYR A 52 -2.92 0.29 -17.65
N LEU A 53 -2.01 0.56 -16.70
CA LEU A 53 -1.28 -0.47 -15.98
C LEU A 53 -2.18 -1.05 -14.87
N ARG A 54 -2.76 -0.17 -14.04
CA ARG A 54 -3.63 -0.54 -12.93
C ARG A 54 -4.66 0.55 -12.69
N LYS A 55 -5.85 0.14 -12.30
CA LYS A 55 -6.88 1.02 -11.74
C LYS A 55 -7.14 0.61 -10.29
N SER A 56 -7.22 1.56 -9.39
CA SER A 56 -7.66 1.30 -8.03
C SER A 56 -8.91 2.11 -7.70
N PHE A 57 -9.77 1.50 -6.89
CA PHE A 57 -10.99 2.08 -6.39
C PHE A 57 -11.07 1.89 -4.88
N VAL A 58 -11.33 2.97 -4.16
CA VAL A 58 -11.45 2.97 -2.70
C VAL A 58 -12.79 3.59 -2.31
N GLU A 59 -13.53 2.91 -1.44
CA GLU A 59 -14.75 3.44 -0.86
C GLU A 59 -14.65 3.46 0.67
N THR A 60 -14.96 4.61 1.27
CA THR A 60 -14.98 4.76 2.72
C THR A 60 -16.30 4.28 3.29
N LEU A 61 -16.26 3.38 4.26
CA LEU A 61 -17.42 2.81 4.97
C LEU A 61 -17.63 3.47 6.33
N GLU A 62 -16.55 3.83 7.02
CA GLU A 62 -16.52 4.51 8.32
C GLU A 62 -15.42 5.57 8.36
N PRO A 63 -15.58 6.65 9.11
CA PRO A 63 -16.70 7.02 9.99
C PRO A 63 -17.91 7.56 9.20
N LYS A 64 -19.07 7.70 9.86
CA LYS A 64 -20.34 8.11 9.23
C LYS A 64 -20.24 9.41 8.40
N ASN A 65 -19.47 10.39 8.87
CA ASN A 65 -19.27 11.67 8.16
C ASN A 65 -18.38 11.56 6.90
N LEU A 66 -17.70 10.44 6.70
CA LEU A 66 -16.88 10.16 5.51
C LEU A 66 -17.42 8.97 4.70
N LYS A 67 -18.52 8.34 5.18
CA LYS A 67 -19.11 7.19 4.48
C LYS A 67 -19.53 7.60 3.07
N GLY A 68 -19.15 6.76 2.09
CA GLY A 68 -19.41 6.98 0.67
C GLY A 68 -18.43 7.96 0.00
N VAL A 69 -17.38 8.43 0.70
CA VAL A 69 -16.24 9.05 0.00
C VAL A 69 -15.58 7.99 -0.87
N ARG A 70 -15.43 8.30 -2.15
CA ARG A 70 -14.83 7.43 -3.17
C ARG A 70 -13.57 8.07 -3.71
N PHE A 71 -12.57 7.25 -3.97
CA PHE A 71 -11.29 7.68 -4.53
C PHE A 71 -10.88 6.70 -5.62
N TRP A 72 -10.34 7.25 -6.70
CA TRP A 72 -9.80 6.49 -7.85
C TRP A 72 -8.36 6.87 -8.10
N GLU A 73 -7.58 5.89 -8.51
CA GLU A 73 -6.25 6.12 -9.05
C GLU A 73 -6.06 5.23 -10.29
N HIS A 74 -5.68 5.86 -11.41
CA HIS A 74 -5.34 5.18 -12.65
C HIS A 74 -3.86 5.37 -12.93
N SER A 75 -3.12 4.28 -12.93
CA SER A 75 -1.72 4.21 -13.37
C SER A 75 -1.66 3.78 -14.82
N TYR A 76 -0.71 4.31 -15.58
CA TYR A 76 -0.57 4.10 -17.01
C TYR A 76 0.69 3.33 -17.35
N LYS A 77 0.67 2.53 -18.43
CA LYS A 77 1.81 1.69 -18.85
C LYS A 77 3.03 2.52 -19.27
N GLU A 78 2.81 3.64 -19.93
CA GLU A 78 3.87 4.48 -20.52
C GLU A 78 4.10 5.80 -19.75
N SER A 79 3.34 6.05 -18.71
CA SER A 79 3.41 7.29 -17.94
C SER A 79 3.79 7.02 -16.50
N ARG A 80 4.69 7.84 -15.97
CA ARG A 80 5.04 7.84 -14.54
C ARG A 80 4.00 8.54 -13.67
N LEU A 81 3.04 9.24 -14.27
CA LEU A 81 2.02 10.01 -13.56
C LEU A 81 0.72 9.23 -13.49
N SER A 82 0.29 8.93 -12.26
CA SER A 82 -1.06 8.43 -12.03
C SER A 82 -2.05 9.57 -12.00
N LYS A 83 -3.24 9.39 -12.56
CA LYS A 83 -4.38 10.30 -12.38
C LYS A 83 -5.21 9.87 -11.18
N ARG A 84 -5.69 10.85 -10.41
CA ARG A 84 -6.41 10.62 -9.17
C ARG A 84 -7.63 11.50 -9.05
N TRP A 85 -8.74 10.91 -8.59
CA TRP A 85 -10.00 11.60 -8.40
C TRP A 85 -10.62 11.24 -7.06
N ILE A 86 -11.44 12.16 -6.54
CA ILE A 86 -12.21 11.96 -5.32
C ILE A 86 -13.61 12.50 -5.49
N THR A 87 -14.61 11.79 -4.98
CA THR A 87 -15.97 12.31 -4.80
C THR A 87 -16.31 12.41 -3.33
N LEU A 88 -17.03 13.46 -2.98
CA LEU A 88 -17.55 13.67 -1.63
C LEU A 88 -19.07 13.47 -1.64
N PRO A 89 -19.62 12.64 -0.74
CA PRO A 89 -21.06 12.31 -0.75
C PRO A 89 -21.95 13.54 -0.66
N VAL A 90 -21.53 14.54 0.13
CA VAL A 90 -22.34 15.77 0.39
C VAL A 90 -22.46 16.67 -0.84
N THR A 91 -21.41 16.76 -1.66
CA THR A 91 -21.36 17.69 -2.79
C THR A 91 -21.66 17.05 -4.12
N GLY A 92 -21.57 15.73 -4.16
CA GLY A 92 -21.73 15.02 -5.40
C GLY A 92 -20.69 15.31 -6.48
N LYS A 93 -19.69 16.10 -6.22
CA LYS A 93 -18.75 16.59 -7.24
C LYS A 93 -17.51 15.71 -7.32
N LEU A 94 -17.23 15.20 -8.51
CA LEU A 94 -15.94 14.62 -8.84
C LEU A 94 -14.88 15.73 -8.85
N LYS A 95 -13.76 15.49 -8.18
CA LYS A 95 -12.60 16.40 -8.18
C LYS A 95 -11.38 15.65 -8.64
N ASP A 96 -10.66 16.21 -9.60
CA ASP A 96 -9.30 15.81 -9.91
C ASP A 96 -8.38 16.27 -8.76
N VAL A 97 -7.62 15.32 -8.22
CA VAL A 97 -6.65 15.54 -7.14
C VAL A 97 -5.27 15.04 -7.52
N THR A 98 -5.00 14.88 -8.81
CA THR A 98 -3.75 14.37 -9.38
C THR A 98 -2.54 15.11 -8.81
N ASP A 99 -2.56 16.44 -8.81
CA ASP A 99 -1.44 17.27 -8.34
C ASP A 99 -1.44 17.51 -6.82
N LYS A 100 -2.46 17.03 -6.11
CA LYS A 100 -2.51 17.20 -4.66
C LYS A 100 -1.55 16.26 -3.96
N LYS A 101 -0.68 16.83 -3.13
CA LYS A 101 0.18 16.03 -2.26
C LYS A 101 -0.69 15.32 -1.20
N PRO A 102 -0.38 14.05 -0.91
CA PRO A 102 -1.02 13.33 0.20
C PRO A 102 -0.91 14.13 1.49
N ASN A 103 -1.96 14.08 2.31
CA ASN A 103 -1.92 14.70 3.63
C ASN A 103 -0.82 14.04 4.47
N LYS A 104 0.17 14.83 4.88
CA LYS A 104 1.33 14.33 5.66
C LYS A 104 0.93 13.70 7.01
N ASN A 105 -0.28 13.95 7.47
CA ASN A 105 -0.80 13.43 8.74
C ASN A 105 -1.73 12.22 8.57
N GLU A 106 -1.96 11.76 7.35
CA GLU A 106 -2.73 10.57 7.04
C GLU A 106 -1.81 9.45 6.59
N PHE A 107 -2.28 8.22 6.73
CA PHE A 107 -1.59 7.06 6.22
C PHE A 107 -1.67 7.07 4.69
N ASN A 108 -0.52 6.88 4.05
CA ASN A 108 -0.45 6.77 2.60
C ASN A 108 -0.18 5.32 2.22
N PHE A 109 -1.13 4.69 1.55
CA PHE A 109 -1.01 3.30 1.10
C PHE A 109 0.16 3.06 0.16
N SER A 110 0.60 4.07 -0.60
CA SER A 110 1.78 3.94 -1.47
C SER A 110 3.06 3.63 -0.69
N GLU A 111 3.09 3.85 0.62
CA GLU A 111 4.23 3.46 1.46
C GLU A 111 4.35 1.94 1.65
N LEU A 112 3.28 1.18 1.40
CA LEU A 112 3.27 -0.28 1.42
C LEU A 112 3.52 -0.89 0.05
N GLU A 113 3.51 -0.08 -1.01
CA GLU A 113 3.69 -0.57 -2.37
C GLU A 113 5.17 -0.73 -2.71
N LEU A 114 5.47 -1.83 -3.39
CA LEU A 114 6.75 -2.05 -4.05
C LEU A 114 6.48 -2.07 -5.56
N THR A 115 7.14 -1.18 -6.30
CA THR A 115 7.02 -1.08 -7.75
C THR A 115 8.36 -1.21 -8.41
N GLN A 116 8.41 -1.58 -9.70
CA GLN A 116 9.66 -1.66 -10.45
C GLN A 116 10.41 -0.31 -10.46
N GLU A 117 9.68 0.79 -10.51
CA GLU A 117 10.27 2.13 -10.42
C GLU A 117 10.97 2.36 -9.08
N ILE A 118 10.36 1.93 -7.97
CA ILE A 118 10.98 2.01 -6.63
C ILE A 118 12.24 1.16 -6.59
N ILE A 119 12.22 -0.07 -7.09
CA ILE A 119 13.38 -0.95 -7.14
C ILE A 119 14.50 -0.28 -7.94
N ASN A 120 14.20 0.21 -9.14
CA ASN A 120 15.17 0.81 -10.05
C ASN A 120 15.76 2.14 -9.54
N ASN A 121 14.98 2.91 -8.76
CA ASN A 121 15.43 4.20 -8.22
C ASN A 121 16.21 4.07 -6.91
N HIS A 122 16.41 2.84 -6.40
CA HIS A 122 17.17 2.56 -5.19
C HIS A 122 18.43 1.73 -5.51
N THR A 123 19.44 1.86 -4.67
CA THR A 123 20.52 0.90 -4.55
C THR A 123 20.14 -0.11 -3.49
N ASN A 124 20.00 -1.37 -3.87
CA ASN A 124 19.54 -2.45 -3.00
C ASN A 124 20.70 -3.41 -2.74
N THR A 125 20.96 -3.73 -1.48
CA THR A 125 22.08 -4.57 -1.06
C THR A 125 21.61 -5.59 -0.02
N ILE A 126 21.92 -6.87 -0.21
CA ILE A 126 21.71 -7.89 0.81
C ILE A 126 22.71 -7.64 1.94
N LEU A 127 22.21 -7.49 3.16
CA LEU A 127 23.03 -7.27 4.35
C LEU A 127 23.38 -8.59 5.04
N GLU A 128 22.36 -9.39 5.33
CA GLU A 128 22.48 -10.59 6.12
C GLU A 128 21.31 -11.56 5.88
N ASN A 129 21.51 -12.82 6.26
CA ASN A 129 20.48 -13.81 6.43
C ASN A 129 20.21 -14.00 7.94
N THR A 130 18.93 -14.06 8.31
CA THR A 130 18.49 -14.22 9.72
C THR A 130 17.26 -15.12 9.78
N LYS A 131 16.60 -15.18 10.94
CA LYS A 131 15.35 -15.93 11.10
C LYS A 131 14.31 -15.08 11.85
N ILE A 132 13.05 -15.20 11.48
CA ILE A 132 11.89 -14.72 12.23
C ILE A 132 10.95 -15.91 12.43
N ASP A 133 10.63 -16.23 13.67
CA ASP A 133 9.77 -17.39 14.02
C ASP A 133 10.19 -18.70 13.34
N GLY A 134 11.53 -18.92 13.24
CA GLY A 134 12.11 -20.09 12.60
C GLY A 134 12.20 -20.03 11.07
N ARG A 135 11.59 -19.09 10.41
CA ARG A 135 11.61 -18.93 8.94
C ARG A 135 12.88 -18.22 8.47
N PRO A 136 13.48 -18.66 7.36
CA PRO A 136 14.66 -18.02 6.82
C PRO A 136 14.31 -16.66 6.21
N ILE A 137 15.05 -15.63 6.59
CA ILE A 137 14.80 -14.23 6.20
C ILE A 137 16.05 -13.63 5.58
N ILE A 138 15.89 -12.95 4.46
CA ILE A 138 16.91 -12.06 3.88
C ILE A 138 16.62 -10.63 4.32
N VAL A 139 17.66 -9.93 4.75
CA VAL A 139 17.59 -8.49 5.07
C VAL A 139 18.23 -7.70 3.94
N ILE A 140 17.45 -6.84 3.30
CA ILE A 140 17.91 -5.95 2.22
C ILE A 140 17.92 -4.50 2.73
N GLU A 141 19.05 -3.82 2.56
CA GLU A 141 19.12 -2.36 2.67
C GLU A 141 18.80 -1.73 1.32
N SER A 142 17.96 -0.70 1.33
CA SER A 142 17.50 0.00 0.14
C SER A 142 17.68 1.52 0.34
N ILE A 143 18.51 2.15 -0.50
CA ILE A 143 18.88 3.56 -0.42
C ILE A 143 18.49 4.25 -1.72
N GLU A 144 17.70 5.32 -1.63
CA GLU A 144 17.26 6.09 -2.80
C GLU A 144 18.45 6.76 -3.51
N LYS A 145 18.63 6.51 -4.82
CA LYS A 145 19.79 6.97 -5.61
C LYS A 145 19.91 8.50 -5.62
N ASN A 146 18.78 9.20 -5.77
CA ASN A 146 18.74 10.66 -5.88
C ASN A 146 18.63 11.37 -4.53
N ASN A 147 18.37 10.63 -3.45
CA ASN A 147 18.19 11.18 -2.11
C ASN A 147 18.77 10.24 -1.04
N LYS A 148 20.09 10.17 -0.99
CA LYS A 148 20.84 9.35 -0.02
C LYS A 148 20.58 9.72 1.47
N LYS A 149 19.56 10.55 1.71
CA LYS A 149 19.22 11.01 3.08
C LYS A 149 18.42 10.00 3.87
N ASN A 150 17.76 9.08 3.18
CA ASN A 150 16.91 8.08 3.81
C ASN A 150 17.27 6.69 3.29
N SER A 151 17.33 5.74 4.20
CA SER A 151 17.45 4.33 3.86
C SER A 151 16.32 3.53 4.51
N LYS A 152 16.09 2.36 4.01
CA LYS A 152 15.20 1.39 4.64
C LYS A 152 15.86 0.01 4.66
N LYS A 153 15.55 -0.76 5.69
CA LYS A 153 15.86 -2.17 5.76
C LYS A 153 14.57 -2.97 5.62
N ILE A 154 14.59 -4.01 4.82
CA ILE A 154 13.44 -4.82 4.44
C ILE A 154 13.76 -6.27 4.81
N TRP A 155 12.94 -6.89 5.65
CA TRP A 155 13.03 -8.29 6.04
C TRP A 155 12.08 -9.11 5.18
N ILE A 156 12.63 -9.99 4.37
CA ILE A 156 11.90 -10.76 3.35
C ILE A 156 12.05 -12.25 3.63
N ASP A 157 10.94 -12.97 3.66
CA ASP A 157 10.90 -14.42 3.69
C ASP A 157 11.56 -15.01 2.42
N GLN A 158 12.50 -15.93 2.59
CA GLN A 158 13.24 -16.52 1.47
C GLN A 158 12.44 -17.55 0.68
N GLU A 159 11.41 -18.13 1.28
CA GLU A 159 10.62 -19.20 0.68
C GLU A 159 9.36 -18.63 -0.01
N GLU A 160 8.72 -17.64 0.61
CA GLU A 160 7.46 -17.08 0.12
C GLU A 160 7.60 -15.68 -0.48
N TYR A 161 8.79 -15.08 -0.46
CA TYR A 161 9.06 -13.72 -0.94
C TYR A 161 8.05 -12.69 -0.39
N PHE A 162 7.82 -12.78 0.92
CA PHE A 162 6.88 -11.93 1.65
C PHE A 162 7.65 -10.98 2.58
N ILE A 163 7.19 -9.72 2.67
CA ILE A 163 7.81 -8.73 3.57
C ILE A 163 7.23 -8.89 4.97
N HIS A 164 8.07 -9.23 5.96
CA HIS A 164 7.69 -9.27 7.37
C HIS A 164 7.77 -7.91 8.05
N LYS A 165 8.82 -7.14 7.70
CA LYS A 165 9.11 -5.88 8.36
C LYS A 165 9.85 -4.92 7.43
N VAL A 166 9.57 -3.61 7.60
CA VAL A 166 10.34 -2.53 6.99
C VAL A 166 10.69 -1.51 8.07
N GLU A 167 11.96 -1.16 8.18
CA GLU A 167 12.44 -0.10 9.04
C GLU A 167 13.03 1.03 8.21
N TYR A 168 12.62 2.26 8.50
CA TYR A 168 13.10 3.46 7.82
C TYR A 168 14.08 4.21 8.72
N PHE A 169 15.13 4.74 8.12
CA PHE A 169 16.19 5.43 8.81
C PHE A 169 16.41 6.83 8.22
N THR A 170 16.74 7.78 9.08
CA THR A 170 17.19 9.12 8.68
C THR A 170 18.63 9.08 8.18
N LYS A 171 19.11 10.15 7.52
CA LYS A 171 20.52 10.30 7.13
C LYS A 171 21.53 10.07 8.28
N ARG A 172 21.11 10.33 9.52
CA ARG A 172 21.96 10.13 10.71
C ARG A 172 21.84 8.72 11.29
N GLY A 173 21.25 7.76 10.58
CA GLY A 173 21.08 6.38 11.00
C GLY A 173 20.03 6.17 12.11
N ARG A 174 19.23 7.20 12.47
CA ARG A 174 18.17 7.04 13.46
C ARG A 174 16.93 6.46 12.83
N LYS A 175 16.38 5.40 13.41
CA LYS A 175 15.10 4.79 13.02
C LYS A 175 13.98 5.80 13.22
N ASN A 176 13.16 6.03 12.21
CA ASN A 176 12.07 7.00 12.23
C ASN A 176 10.69 6.40 11.97
N LYS A 177 10.61 5.23 11.34
CA LYS A 177 9.36 4.51 11.10
C LYS A 177 9.62 3.01 11.09
N ILE A 178 8.63 2.24 11.57
CA ILE A 178 8.62 0.78 11.52
C ILE A 178 7.28 0.34 10.93
N ILE A 179 7.29 -0.63 10.03
CA ILE A 179 6.11 -1.32 9.51
C ILE A 179 6.33 -2.80 9.78
N GLU A 180 5.37 -3.45 10.41
CA GLU A 180 5.42 -4.88 10.73
C GLU A 180 4.13 -5.56 10.24
N MET A 181 4.28 -6.74 9.65
CA MET A 181 3.20 -7.55 9.12
C MET A 181 3.03 -8.80 9.98
N HIS A 182 1.82 -9.04 10.45
CA HIS A 182 1.48 -10.10 11.40
C HIS A 182 0.29 -10.92 10.92
N ASP A 183 0.05 -12.05 11.61
CA ASP A 183 -1.11 -12.92 11.40
C ASP A 183 -1.24 -13.35 9.94
N LEU A 184 -0.16 -13.93 9.40
CA LEU A 184 -0.06 -14.29 7.99
C LEU A 184 -1.06 -15.38 7.62
N ILE A 185 -1.71 -15.21 6.49
CA ILE A 185 -2.58 -16.23 5.87
C ILE A 185 -2.13 -16.47 4.44
N LYS A 186 -2.37 -17.67 3.95
CA LYS A 186 -2.09 -18.06 2.57
C LYS A 186 -3.39 -18.27 1.81
N ILE A 187 -3.54 -17.60 0.68
CA ILE A 187 -4.67 -17.73 -0.25
C ILE A 187 -4.05 -18.00 -1.62
N ASP A 188 -4.34 -19.16 -2.21
CA ASP A 188 -3.84 -19.56 -3.54
C ASP A 188 -2.34 -19.34 -3.74
N ASN A 189 -1.53 -19.79 -2.79
CA ASN A 189 -0.07 -19.64 -2.77
C ASN A 189 0.46 -18.19 -2.59
N ILE A 190 -0.41 -17.22 -2.34
CA ILE A 190 -0.03 -15.84 -2.02
C ILE A 190 -0.18 -15.62 -0.52
N THR A 191 0.86 -15.10 0.12
CA THR A 191 0.85 -14.78 1.54
C THR A 191 0.39 -13.35 1.78
N PHE A 192 -0.63 -13.18 2.63
CA PHE A 192 -1.18 -11.90 3.05
C PHE A 192 -1.08 -11.72 4.56
N PRO A 193 -0.78 -10.50 5.07
CA PRO A 193 -0.94 -10.20 6.48
C PRO A 193 -2.43 -9.95 6.78
N ARG A 194 -2.91 -10.41 7.93
CA ARG A 194 -4.20 -9.96 8.47
C ARG A 194 -4.06 -8.68 9.30
N THR A 195 -2.85 -8.41 9.78
CA THR A 195 -2.57 -7.24 10.60
C THR A 195 -1.29 -6.55 10.13
N ILE A 196 -1.35 -5.22 9.96
CA ILE A 196 -0.18 -4.39 9.71
C ILE A 196 -0.10 -3.38 10.86
N LYS A 197 1.06 -3.31 11.52
CA LYS A 197 1.37 -2.30 12.54
C LYS A 197 2.37 -1.31 11.99
N ILE A 198 2.09 -0.03 12.14
CA ILE A 198 2.96 1.06 11.68
C ILE A 198 3.23 1.98 12.86
N GLN A 199 4.50 2.29 13.09
CA GLN A 199 4.95 3.23 14.11
C GLN A 199 5.76 4.35 13.44
N ASP A 200 5.24 5.57 13.39
CA ASP A 200 6.02 6.77 13.04
C ASP A 200 6.60 7.35 14.33
N LEU A 201 7.86 7.00 14.60
CA LEU A 201 8.57 7.38 15.83
C LEU A 201 8.80 8.89 15.92
N ARG A 202 8.93 9.56 14.77
CA ARG A 202 9.14 11.01 14.69
C ARG A 202 7.87 11.78 15.03
N LYS A 203 6.74 11.34 14.47
CA LYS A 203 5.45 12.01 14.67
C LYS A 203 4.73 11.50 15.92
N LYS A 204 5.22 10.44 16.56
CA LYS A 204 4.56 9.73 17.67
C LYS A 204 3.13 9.31 17.31
N ILE A 205 2.99 8.74 16.11
CA ILE A 205 1.74 8.22 15.58
C ILE A 205 1.92 6.72 15.35
N SER A 206 0.92 5.93 15.71
CA SER A 206 0.83 4.54 15.32
C SER A 206 -0.46 4.23 14.59
N TYR A 207 -0.38 3.23 13.71
CA TYR A 207 -1.54 2.66 13.03
C TYR A 207 -1.59 1.17 13.29
N SER A 208 -2.79 0.67 13.54
CA SER A 208 -3.10 -0.76 13.49
C SER A 208 -4.11 -0.96 12.38
N ILE A 209 -3.75 -1.76 11.38
CA ILE A 209 -4.56 -2.02 10.19
C ILE A 209 -4.92 -3.49 10.19
N SER A 210 -6.22 -3.79 10.24
CA SER A 210 -6.73 -5.16 10.07
C SER A 210 -7.24 -5.32 8.66
N ILE A 211 -6.84 -6.42 7.99
CA ILE A 211 -7.22 -6.78 6.63
C ILE A 211 -8.22 -7.93 6.70
N SER A 212 -9.35 -7.78 6.02
CA SER A 212 -10.41 -8.78 5.96
C SER A 212 -11.07 -8.80 4.57
N ASN A 213 -11.92 -9.79 4.33
CA ASN A 213 -12.67 -9.94 3.07
C ASN A 213 -11.74 -9.90 1.84
N ILE A 214 -10.62 -10.62 1.91
CA ILE A 214 -9.68 -10.74 0.80
C ILE A 214 -10.31 -11.64 -0.25
N ASP A 215 -10.46 -11.12 -1.48
CA ASP A 215 -10.90 -11.87 -2.64
C ASP A 215 -9.91 -11.62 -3.79
N LEU A 216 -9.33 -12.70 -4.33
CA LEU A 216 -8.33 -12.66 -5.40
C LEU A 216 -8.95 -12.82 -6.79
N TYR A 217 -10.25 -13.10 -6.86
CA TYR A 217 -10.97 -13.31 -8.13
C TYR A 217 -12.31 -12.57 -8.14
N PRO A 218 -12.32 -11.29 -7.75
CA PRO A 218 -13.56 -10.56 -7.62
C PRO A 218 -14.26 -10.41 -8.97
N ASN A 219 -15.57 -10.64 -8.96
CA ASN A 219 -16.42 -10.29 -10.09
C ASN A 219 -16.74 -8.80 -10.03
N TYR A 220 -15.92 -7.98 -10.70
CA TYR A 220 -16.06 -6.53 -10.68
C TYR A 220 -17.18 -6.04 -11.59
N ASN A 221 -17.95 -5.07 -11.11
CA ASN A 221 -18.58 -4.10 -12.01
C ASN A 221 -17.47 -3.14 -12.49
N LEU A 222 -17.10 -3.22 -13.76
CA LEU A 222 -16.01 -2.41 -14.34
C LEU A 222 -16.31 -0.91 -14.30
N ASP A 223 -17.58 -0.52 -14.22
CA ASP A 223 -18.01 0.87 -14.08
C ASP A 223 -17.57 1.49 -12.75
N ASP A 224 -17.39 0.70 -11.70
CA ASP A 224 -16.89 1.19 -10.40
C ASP A 224 -15.49 1.78 -10.52
N PHE A 225 -14.71 1.36 -11.52
CA PHE A 225 -13.36 1.87 -11.77
C PHE A 225 -13.32 3.08 -12.70
N ASN A 226 -14.47 3.57 -13.15
CA ASN A 226 -14.57 4.77 -13.96
C ASN A 226 -15.13 5.94 -13.12
N PRO A 227 -14.31 6.95 -12.80
CA PRO A 227 -14.76 8.09 -12.02
C PRO A 227 -15.91 8.87 -12.68
N ASP A 228 -16.01 8.86 -14.03
CA ASP A 228 -17.03 9.58 -14.76
C ASP A 228 -18.42 8.92 -14.69
N ASN A 229 -18.45 7.61 -14.34
CA ASN A 229 -19.71 6.85 -14.21
C ASN A 229 -20.37 7.01 -12.84
N VAL A 230 -19.82 7.84 -11.97
CA VAL A 230 -20.46 8.16 -10.70
C VAL A 230 -21.67 9.05 -10.94
N MET A 231 -22.72 8.44 -11.45
CA MET A 231 -24.05 9.05 -11.36
C MET A 231 -24.50 8.99 -9.91
N TYR A 232 -24.70 10.16 -9.33
CA TYR A 232 -25.39 10.27 -8.05
C TYR A 232 -26.80 9.75 -8.26
N GLU A 233 -27.16 8.67 -7.61
CA GLU A 233 -28.55 8.42 -7.29
C GLU A 233 -29.01 9.63 -6.47
N LYS A 234 -29.73 10.52 -7.11
CA LYS A 234 -30.50 11.55 -6.41
C LYS A 234 -31.56 10.81 -5.61
N ASN A 235 -31.33 10.68 -4.29
CA ASN A 235 -32.40 10.39 -3.34
C ASN A 235 -33.40 11.53 -3.32
#